data_6b6bba276bad3f46b9aebd091fcfec21
#
_entry.id   6b6bba276bad3f46b9aebd091fcfec21
#
_cell.length_a   1.000
_cell.length_b   1.000
_cell.length_c   1.000
_cell.angle_alpha   90.00
_cell.angle_beta   90.00
_cell.angle_gamma   90.00
#
_symmetry.space_group_name_H-M   'P 1'
#
loop_
_entity.id
_entity.type
_entity.pdbx_description
1 polymer ?
#
loop_
_entity_poly.entity_id
_entity_poly.type
_entity_poly.pdbx_seq_one_letter_code
_entity_poly.pdbx_strand_id
1 'polypeptide(L)'
;EHDQLWSDFLSADSELTCVPRQTDAETTILFSSGTTGSPKGIPWDQTTPIKSAGDGYLHHDIHAGDVVCWPTNLGWMMGPWLVYASLINDATIALSDSVPTSRRFCEFVQNANVTMLGLVPSIVSAWRSQDATAGLDWSQIKVFSSTGECSNPEDMFWLMSRAGYRPVIEYCGGTETGGGYITGTVLKPGVPGLFSCPALGFEWLLLNEAGEETKNGEVFFVPPVIGLSTRLINRNHHDVYFADITPGPQGQTLRRHGDQIEALPGGYFRAHGRVDDAMNLGGIKVSCVQIEELLTQSTGVREVAAIAVAPPGGGPGQLVIFVVMQNRDSFIAADLMQEMQQMIRSQLNPLFKIHAVREIEQLPRTASNKVMRRKLRDLYQSEEL
;
A
#
# COMPACT_ATOMS: atom_id res chain seq x y z
N GLU A 1 -2.02 -25.29 30.66
CA GLU A 1 -0.94 -25.77 29.76
C GLU A 1 -1.52 -26.89 28.92
N HIS A 2 -1.99 -26.58 27.71
CA HIS A 2 -2.69 -27.50 26.82
C HIS A 2 -2.08 -27.47 25.42
N ASP A 3 -0.73 -27.49 25.33
CA ASP A 3 -0.05 -27.60 24.06
C ASP A 3 -0.26 -29.03 23.53
N GLN A 4 -0.76 -29.14 22.29
CA GLN A 4 -0.88 -30.41 21.58
C GLN A 4 0.18 -30.50 20.49
N LEU A 5 0.73 -31.68 20.28
CA LEU A 5 1.56 -31.94 19.10
C LEU A 5 0.69 -31.88 17.85
N TRP A 6 1.25 -31.43 16.75
CA TRP A 6 0.55 -31.32 15.46
C TRP A 6 -0.05 -32.69 15.03
N SER A 7 0.66 -33.79 15.24
CA SER A 7 0.18 -35.14 14.99
C SER A 7 -1.09 -35.51 15.77
N ASP A 8 -1.21 -34.98 16.99
CA ASP A 8 -2.34 -35.30 17.90
C ASP A 8 -3.54 -34.36 17.64
N PHE A 9 -3.28 -33.21 16.98
CA PHE A 9 -4.30 -32.26 16.56
C PHE A 9 -5.04 -32.73 15.31
N LEU A 10 -4.34 -33.43 14.39
CA LEU A 10 -4.93 -33.89 13.13
C LEU A 10 -5.97 -34.97 13.38
N SER A 11 -7.18 -34.77 12.87
CA SER A 11 -8.22 -35.80 12.87
C SER A 11 -7.88 -36.95 11.91
N ALA A 12 -8.19 -38.17 12.31
CA ALA A 12 -8.17 -39.33 11.42
C ALA A 12 -9.33 -39.33 10.41
N ASP A 13 -10.35 -38.52 10.65
CA ASP A 13 -11.49 -38.34 9.78
C ASP A 13 -11.12 -37.40 8.63
N SER A 14 -11.21 -37.88 7.39
CA SER A 14 -10.92 -37.15 6.16
C SER A 14 -12.15 -36.51 5.52
N GLU A 15 -13.35 -36.68 6.09
CA GLU A 15 -14.56 -36.07 5.55
C GLU A 15 -14.70 -34.61 5.99
N LEU A 16 -14.62 -33.71 5.01
CA LEU A 16 -14.89 -32.29 5.22
C LEU A 16 -16.40 -32.02 5.07
N THR A 17 -17.05 -31.69 6.18
CA THR A 17 -18.46 -31.29 6.17
C THR A 17 -18.57 -29.76 6.04
N CYS A 18 -19.18 -29.28 4.95
CA CYS A 18 -19.52 -27.87 4.80
C CYS A 18 -20.61 -27.46 5.80
N VAL A 19 -20.32 -26.43 6.59
CA VAL A 19 -21.29 -25.81 7.50
C VAL A 19 -21.83 -24.53 6.86
N PRO A 20 -23.10 -24.49 6.43
CA PRO A 20 -23.69 -23.27 5.88
C PRO A 20 -23.63 -22.11 6.87
N ARG A 21 -23.27 -20.94 6.41
CA ARG A 21 -23.20 -19.70 7.20
C ARG A 21 -24.03 -18.60 6.53
N GLN A 22 -24.53 -17.66 7.33
CA GLN A 22 -25.12 -16.44 6.81
C GLN A 22 -24.04 -15.55 6.19
N THR A 23 -24.42 -14.71 5.23
CA THR A 23 -23.48 -13.85 4.50
C THR A 23 -22.73 -12.86 5.40
N ASP A 24 -23.33 -12.46 6.52
CA ASP A 24 -22.78 -11.54 7.52
C ASP A 24 -21.96 -12.25 8.61
N ALA A 25 -21.89 -13.59 8.58
CA ALA A 25 -21.06 -14.33 9.53
C ALA A 25 -19.58 -14.05 9.31
N GLU A 26 -18.88 -13.83 10.42
CA GLU A 26 -17.43 -13.50 10.39
C GLU A 26 -16.60 -14.67 9.89
N THR A 27 -15.59 -14.35 9.07
CA THR A 27 -14.56 -15.29 8.61
C THR A 27 -13.22 -15.03 9.28
N THR A 28 -12.84 -13.75 9.37
CA THR A 28 -11.53 -13.31 9.83
C THR A 28 -11.66 -11.96 10.52
N ILE A 29 -10.89 -11.71 11.57
CA ILE A 29 -10.78 -10.40 12.21
C ILE A 29 -9.36 -9.90 12.00
N LEU A 30 -9.22 -8.74 11.37
CA LEU A 30 -7.94 -8.09 11.17
C LEU A 30 -7.91 -6.73 11.88
N PHE A 31 -6.70 -6.30 12.23
CA PHE A 31 -6.48 -5.00 12.85
C PHE A 31 -5.73 -4.09 11.89
N SER A 32 -6.30 -2.92 11.59
CA SER A 32 -5.59 -1.88 10.86
C SER A 32 -4.98 -0.86 11.81
N SER A 33 -3.70 -0.54 11.60
CA SER A 33 -3.05 0.54 12.34
C SER A 33 -3.60 1.89 11.88
N GLY A 34 -4.49 2.49 12.66
CA GLY A 34 -4.87 3.89 12.43
C GLY A 34 -3.68 4.82 12.68
N THR A 35 -3.48 5.82 11.83
CA THR A 35 -2.46 6.87 12.02
C THR A 35 -2.72 7.73 13.25
N THR A 36 -3.93 7.70 13.80
CA THR A 36 -4.43 8.62 14.85
C THR A 36 -4.86 7.96 16.17
N GLY A 37 -4.51 6.68 16.42
CA GLY A 37 -4.93 6.04 17.67
C GLY A 37 -4.76 4.52 17.70
N SER A 38 -5.46 3.86 18.65
CA SER A 38 -5.46 2.39 18.75
C SER A 38 -5.98 1.74 17.46
N PRO A 39 -5.46 0.56 17.07
CA PRO A 39 -5.88 -0.16 15.88
C PRO A 39 -7.40 -0.38 15.82
N LYS A 40 -7.96 -0.32 14.61
CA LYS A 40 -9.36 -0.66 14.36
C LYS A 40 -9.49 -2.17 14.16
N GLY A 41 -10.38 -2.83 14.87
CA GLY A 41 -10.74 -4.23 14.64
C GLY A 41 -11.78 -4.32 13.52
N ILE A 42 -11.42 -4.96 12.42
CA ILE A 42 -12.22 -5.06 11.19
C ILE A 42 -12.59 -6.52 10.97
N PRO A 43 -13.83 -6.91 11.22
CA PRO A 43 -14.30 -8.24 10.89
C PRO A 43 -14.58 -8.35 9.41
N TRP A 44 -14.06 -9.38 8.79
CA TRP A 44 -14.42 -9.82 7.45
C TRP A 44 -15.59 -10.79 7.53
N ASP A 45 -16.56 -10.67 6.67
CA ASP A 45 -17.71 -11.55 6.54
C ASP A 45 -17.55 -12.56 5.38
N GLN A 46 -18.60 -13.32 5.08
CA GLN A 46 -18.57 -14.34 4.01
C GLN A 46 -18.46 -13.73 2.59
N THR A 47 -18.68 -12.41 2.43
CA THR A 47 -18.53 -11.75 1.13
C THR A 47 -17.07 -11.39 0.84
N THR A 48 -16.25 -11.23 1.86
CA THR A 48 -14.84 -10.84 1.71
C THR A 48 -13.97 -11.90 1.03
N PRO A 49 -14.09 -13.23 1.32
CA PRO A 49 -13.46 -14.27 0.53
C PRO A 49 -13.81 -14.22 -0.97
N ILE A 50 -15.07 -13.91 -1.29
CA ILE A 50 -15.54 -13.76 -2.69
C ILE A 50 -14.85 -12.55 -3.35
N LYS A 51 -14.73 -11.42 -2.63
CA LYS A 51 -14.00 -10.24 -3.12
C LYS A 51 -12.53 -10.56 -3.39
N SER A 52 -11.85 -11.21 -2.44
CA SER A 52 -10.45 -11.60 -2.59
C SER A 52 -10.23 -12.54 -3.77
N ALA A 53 -11.10 -13.55 -3.92
CA ALA A 53 -11.06 -14.50 -5.03
C ALA A 53 -11.36 -13.82 -6.38
N GLY A 54 -12.37 -12.94 -6.41
CA GLY A 54 -12.71 -12.17 -7.59
C GLY A 54 -11.58 -11.25 -8.05
N ASP A 55 -10.91 -10.56 -7.12
CA ASP A 55 -9.73 -9.75 -7.45
C ASP A 55 -8.58 -10.62 -7.98
N GLY A 56 -8.35 -11.79 -7.36
CA GLY A 56 -7.37 -12.77 -7.83
C GLY A 56 -7.64 -13.20 -9.27
N TYR A 57 -8.86 -13.60 -9.57
CA TYR A 57 -9.25 -14.09 -10.89
C TYR A 57 -9.25 -12.99 -11.97
N LEU A 58 -9.93 -11.87 -11.70
CA LEU A 58 -10.23 -10.85 -12.69
C LEU A 58 -9.10 -9.84 -12.92
N HIS A 59 -8.28 -9.59 -11.92
CA HIS A 59 -7.21 -8.58 -11.98
C HIS A 59 -5.81 -9.18 -11.99
N HIS A 60 -5.60 -10.26 -11.23
CA HIS A 60 -4.29 -10.90 -11.10
C HIS A 60 -4.14 -12.14 -11.99
N ASP A 61 -5.17 -12.49 -12.78
CA ASP A 61 -5.17 -13.62 -13.71
C ASP A 61 -4.84 -14.97 -13.03
N ILE A 62 -5.32 -15.14 -11.78
CA ILE A 62 -5.13 -16.38 -11.01
C ILE A 62 -6.19 -17.38 -11.41
N HIS A 63 -5.78 -18.51 -11.96
CA HIS A 63 -6.63 -19.59 -12.45
C HIS A 63 -6.19 -20.95 -11.89
N ALA A 64 -7.00 -21.97 -12.14
CA ALA A 64 -6.69 -23.35 -11.79
C ALA A 64 -5.32 -23.77 -12.32
N GLY A 65 -4.52 -24.36 -11.42
CA GLY A 65 -3.16 -24.81 -11.72
C GLY A 65 -2.07 -23.73 -11.62
N ASP A 66 -2.42 -22.47 -11.33
CA ASP A 66 -1.42 -21.45 -11.04
C ASP A 66 -0.73 -21.67 -9.70
N VAL A 67 0.49 -21.16 -9.57
CA VAL A 67 1.26 -21.15 -8.32
C VAL A 67 1.43 -19.70 -7.88
N VAL A 68 0.79 -19.36 -6.77
CA VAL A 68 0.71 -18.00 -6.25
C VAL A 68 1.64 -17.85 -5.06
N CYS A 69 2.53 -16.88 -5.10
CA CYS A 69 3.42 -16.54 -4.00
C CYS A 69 3.26 -15.07 -3.61
N TRP A 70 3.08 -14.82 -2.33
CA TRP A 70 3.08 -13.47 -1.74
C TRP A 70 3.74 -13.52 -0.37
N PRO A 71 4.96 -12.96 -0.21
CA PRO A 71 5.62 -12.91 1.08
C PRO A 71 4.89 -11.93 2.00
N THR A 72 3.98 -12.45 2.82
CA THR A 72 3.10 -11.70 3.69
C THR A 72 2.91 -12.39 5.03
N ASN A 73 2.18 -11.75 5.93
CA ASN A 73 1.79 -12.28 7.24
C ASN A 73 0.27 -12.45 7.30
N LEU A 74 -0.20 -13.52 7.94
CA LEU A 74 -1.65 -13.79 8.09
C LEU A 74 -2.40 -12.71 8.90
N GLY A 75 -1.71 -11.94 9.71
CA GLY A 75 -2.28 -10.78 10.42
C GLY A 75 -2.47 -9.54 9.56
N TRP A 76 -1.99 -9.52 8.34
CA TRP A 76 -2.18 -8.44 7.37
C TRP A 76 -3.20 -8.82 6.30
N MET A 77 -3.82 -7.81 5.67
CA MET A 77 -4.85 -8.02 4.64
C MET A 77 -4.43 -9.05 3.57
N MET A 78 -3.19 -8.94 3.07
CA MET A 78 -2.73 -9.82 1.99
C MET A 78 -2.52 -11.28 2.42
N GLY A 79 -2.47 -11.59 3.72
CA GLY A 79 -2.39 -12.97 4.21
C GLY A 79 -3.67 -13.76 3.92
N PRO A 80 -4.81 -13.43 4.54
CA PRO A 80 -6.09 -14.05 4.21
C PRO A 80 -6.49 -13.86 2.74
N TRP A 81 -6.17 -12.71 2.14
CA TRP A 81 -6.38 -12.49 0.70
C TRP A 81 -5.69 -13.57 -0.14
N LEU A 82 -4.40 -13.85 0.13
CA LEU A 82 -3.64 -14.90 -0.57
C LEU A 82 -4.33 -16.27 -0.46
N VAL A 83 -4.80 -16.61 0.76
CA VAL A 83 -5.50 -17.88 0.98
C VAL A 83 -6.76 -17.96 0.14
N TYR A 84 -7.63 -16.96 0.21
CA TYR A 84 -8.90 -16.96 -0.51
C TYR A 84 -8.72 -16.82 -2.03
N ALA A 85 -7.85 -15.91 -2.47
CA ALA A 85 -7.59 -15.70 -3.89
C ALA A 85 -6.98 -16.94 -4.57
N SER A 86 -6.17 -17.70 -3.86
CA SER A 86 -5.58 -18.92 -4.42
C SER A 86 -6.54 -20.10 -4.35
N LEU A 87 -7.02 -20.45 -3.16
CA LEU A 87 -7.75 -21.71 -2.96
C LEU A 87 -9.14 -21.71 -3.61
N ILE A 88 -9.84 -20.57 -3.64
CA ILE A 88 -11.15 -20.47 -4.31
C ILE A 88 -11.00 -20.57 -5.84
N ASN A 89 -9.87 -20.13 -6.38
CA ASN A 89 -9.56 -20.22 -7.82
C ASN A 89 -8.80 -21.52 -8.21
N ASP A 90 -8.77 -22.51 -7.33
CA ASP A 90 -8.09 -23.81 -7.56
C ASP A 90 -6.59 -23.66 -7.90
N ALA A 91 -5.95 -22.67 -7.30
CA ALA A 91 -4.51 -22.41 -7.43
C ALA A 91 -3.73 -22.89 -6.20
N THR A 92 -2.44 -23.14 -6.38
CA THR A 92 -1.51 -23.55 -5.33
C THR A 92 -0.87 -22.33 -4.66
N ILE A 93 -0.75 -22.35 -3.34
CA ILE A 93 0.00 -21.33 -2.60
C ILE A 93 1.44 -21.82 -2.39
N ALA A 94 2.42 -21.03 -2.85
CA ALA A 94 3.84 -21.27 -2.57
C ALA A 94 4.26 -20.48 -1.32
N LEU A 95 4.71 -21.18 -0.28
CA LEU A 95 5.13 -20.61 1.00
C LEU A 95 6.63 -20.80 1.20
N SER A 96 7.33 -19.73 1.61
CA SER A 96 8.76 -19.74 1.92
C SER A 96 9.01 -19.20 3.32
N ASP A 97 9.96 -19.81 4.01
CA ASP A 97 10.52 -19.33 5.28
C ASP A 97 11.71 -18.37 5.10
N SER A 98 12.12 -18.16 3.86
CA SER A 98 13.27 -17.31 3.53
C SER A 98 12.94 -15.83 3.67
N VAL A 99 13.95 -15.04 4.05
CA VAL A 99 13.82 -13.58 4.07
C VAL A 99 13.46 -13.10 2.65
N PRO A 100 12.36 -12.35 2.46
CA PRO A 100 11.86 -12.00 1.12
C PRO A 100 12.86 -11.21 0.27
N THR A 101 13.75 -10.41 0.86
CA THR A 101 14.78 -9.64 0.15
C THR A 101 16.00 -10.47 -0.24
N SER A 102 16.09 -11.73 0.20
CA SER A 102 17.27 -12.58 -0.04
C SER A 102 17.25 -13.25 -1.40
N ARG A 103 18.45 -13.58 -1.92
CA ARG A 103 18.61 -14.41 -3.12
C ARG A 103 17.93 -15.78 -2.97
N ARG A 104 17.98 -16.39 -1.78
CA ARG A 104 17.32 -17.67 -1.49
C ARG A 104 15.82 -17.64 -1.76
N PHE A 105 15.17 -16.51 -1.45
CA PHE A 105 13.76 -16.32 -1.78
C PHE A 105 13.55 -16.24 -3.30
N CYS A 106 14.43 -15.54 -4.03
CA CYS A 106 14.34 -15.47 -5.49
C CYS A 106 14.55 -16.84 -6.16
N GLU A 107 15.45 -17.66 -5.63
CA GLU A 107 15.64 -19.05 -6.05
C GLU A 107 14.43 -19.94 -5.73
N PHE A 108 13.78 -19.73 -4.58
CA PHE A 108 12.53 -20.40 -4.24
C PHE A 108 11.43 -20.07 -5.24
N VAL A 109 11.27 -18.80 -5.63
CA VAL A 109 10.28 -18.38 -6.66
C VAL A 109 10.46 -19.16 -7.96
N GLN A 110 11.71 -19.31 -8.43
CA GLN A 110 12.00 -20.11 -9.60
C GLN A 110 11.68 -21.59 -9.39
N ASN A 111 12.19 -22.18 -8.28
CA ASN A 111 12.12 -23.63 -8.06
C ASN A 111 10.69 -24.10 -7.76
N ALA A 112 9.84 -23.25 -7.19
CA ALA A 112 8.42 -23.51 -6.98
C ALA A 112 7.56 -23.26 -8.23
N ASN A 113 8.16 -22.86 -9.35
CA ASN A 113 7.46 -22.52 -10.60
C ASN A 113 6.34 -21.49 -10.37
N VAL A 114 6.62 -20.43 -9.61
CA VAL A 114 5.64 -19.38 -9.31
C VAL A 114 5.18 -18.72 -10.60
N THR A 115 3.85 -18.65 -10.78
CA THR A 115 3.22 -18.02 -11.96
C THR A 115 2.68 -16.63 -11.66
N MET A 116 2.28 -16.37 -10.41
CA MET A 116 1.86 -15.06 -9.90
C MET A 116 2.69 -14.71 -8.67
N LEU A 117 3.45 -13.61 -8.73
CA LEU A 117 4.29 -13.13 -7.64
C LEU A 117 3.83 -11.77 -7.13
N GLY A 118 3.28 -11.75 -5.91
CA GLY A 118 2.95 -10.51 -5.21
C GLY A 118 4.10 -10.04 -4.32
N LEU A 119 4.20 -8.74 -4.11
CA LEU A 119 5.30 -8.12 -3.37
C LEU A 119 4.94 -6.73 -2.84
N VAL A 120 5.85 -6.15 -2.08
CA VAL A 120 5.88 -4.72 -1.75
C VAL A 120 7.06 -4.05 -2.45
N PRO A 121 6.96 -2.78 -2.87
CA PRO A 121 8.01 -2.09 -3.64
C PRO A 121 9.40 -2.14 -3.02
N SER A 122 9.54 -2.01 -1.71
CA SER A 122 10.82 -2.07 -1.01
C SER A 122 11.58 -3.39 -1.19
N ILE A 123 10.89 -4.51 -1.42
CA ILE A 123 11.53 -5.79 -1.75
C ILE A 123 12.20 -5.70 -3.13
N VAL A 124 11.54 -5.07 -4.12
CA VAL A 124 12.08 -4.92 -5.48
C VAL A 124 13.34 -4.08 -5.48
N SER A 125 13.32 -2.95 -4.77
CA SER A 125 14.50 -2.09 -4.59
C SER A 125 15.68 -2.85 -3.97
N ALA A 126 15.40 -3.69 -2.96
CA ALA A 126 16.43 -4.53 -2.34
C ALA A 126 16.98 -5.57 -3.32
N TRP A 127 16.14 -6.25 -4.10
CA TRP A 127 16.61 -7.22 -5.11
C TRP A 127 17.45 -6.55 -6.18
N ARG A 128 17.03 -5.39 -6.68
CA ARG A 128 17.76 -4.63 -7.70
C ARG A 128 19.13 -4.18 -7.18
N SER A 129 19.20 -3.64 -5.97
CA SER A 129 20.45 -3.16 -5.38
C SER A 129 21.46 -4.28 -5.08
N GLN A 130 20.98 -5.49 -4.79
CA GLN A 130 21.80 -6.66 -4.45
C GLN A 130 22.03 -7.61 -5.64
N ASP A 131 21.44 -7.30 -6.81
CA ASP A 131 21.39 -8.20 -7.97
C ASP A 131 20.90 -9.63 -7.62
N ALA A 132 19.92 -9.69 -6.71
CA ALA A 132 19.46 -10.95 -6.10
C ALA A 132 18.85 -11.94 -7.11
N THR A 133 18.45 -11.46 -8.29
CA THR A 133 17.86 -12.29 -9.38
C THR A 133 18.85 -12.68 -10.46
N ALA A 134 20.13 -12.36 -10.33
CA ALA A 134 21.13 -12.65 -11.36
C ALA A 134 21.18 -14.13 -11.73
N GLY A 135 21.07 -14.45 -13.01
CA GLY A 135 21.14 -15.81 -13.53
C GLY A 135 19.94 -16.69 -13.21
N LEU A 136 18.87 -16.15 -12.61
CA LEU A 136 17.63 -16.89 -12.40
C LEU A 136 16.72 -16.79 -13.63
N ASP A 137 15.97 -17.86 -13.87
CA ASP A 137 14.94 -17.94 -14.90
C ASP A 137 13.55 -17.78 -14.28
N TRP A 138 12.92 -16.63 -14.49
CA TRP A 138 11.56 -16.30 -14.06
C TRP A 138 10.55 -16.32 -15.22
N SER A 139 10.86 -17.02 -16.31
CA SER A 139 9.99 -17.11 -17.48
C SER A 139 8.62 -17.71 -17.20
N GLN A 140 8.46 -18.46 -16.10
CA GLN A 140 7.19 -19.02 -15.65
C GLN A 140 6.23 -17.96 -15.06
N ILE A 141 6.75 -16.83 -14.60
CA ILE A 141 5.91 -15.77 -14.06
C ILE A 141 5.07 -15.18 -15.18
N LYS A 142 3.75 -15.18 -15.00
CA LYS A 142 2.77 -14.58 -15.90
C LYS A 142 2.48 -13.13 -15.52
N VAL A 143 2.46 -12.85 -14.21
CA VAL A 143 2.09 -11.56 -13.66
C VAL A 143 2.77 -11.31 -12.31
N PHE A 144 3.18 -10.06 -12.09
CA PHE A 144 3.54 -9.55 -10.79
C PHE A 144 2.39 -8.73 -10.19
N SER A 145 2.39 -8.55 -8.88
CA SER A 145 1.52 -7.57 -8.24
C SER A 145 2.27 -6.79 -7.17
N SER A 146 1.96 -5.50 -7.04
CA SER A 146 2.60 -4.60 -6.08
C SER A 146 1.54 -3.90 -5.23
N THR A 147 1.72 -3.89 -3.91
CA THR A 147 0.82 -3.21 -2.98
C THR A 147 1.54 -2.75 -1.71
N GLY A 148 0.85 -1.94 -0.91
CA GLY A 148 1.28 -1.55 0.43
C GLY A 148 2.12 -0.29 0.50
N GLU A 149 2.88 0.02 -0.53
CA GLU A 149 3.73 1.20 -0.69
C GLU A 149 3.53 1.80 -2.09
N CYS A 150 3.98 3.04 -2.31
CA CYS A 150 4.04 3.60 -3.66
C CYS A 150 5.17 2.93 -4.44
N SER A 151 4.87 2.47 -5.64
CA SER A 151 5.84 1.83 -6.53
C SER A 151 6.74 2.84 -7.21
N ASN A 152 8.05 2.61 -7.15
CA ASN A 152 9.00 3.34 -7.99
C ASN A 152 8.92 2.78 -9.42
N PRO A 153 8.63 3.61 -10.45
CA PRO A 153 8.49 3.15 -11.83
C PRO A 153 9.72 2.43 -12.39
N GLU A 154 10.93 2.88 -12.04
CA GLU A 154 12.17 2.25 -12.51
C GLU A 154 12.39 0.85 -11.92
N ASP A 155 12.07 0.67 -10.63
CA ASP A 155 12.17 -0.62 -9.97
C ASP A 155 11.15 -1.60 -10.54
N MET A 156 9.92 -1.15 -10.78
CA MET A 156 8.89 -1.97 -11.40
C MET A 156 9.25 -2.34 -12.84
N PHE A 157 9.79 -1.41 -13.61
CA PHE A 157 10.27 -1.69 -14.96
C PHE A 157 11.43 -2.69 -14.98
N TRP A 158 12.38 -2.55 -14.02
CA TRP A 158 13.42 -3.54 -13.82
C TRP A 158 12.83 -4.92 -13.46
N LEU A 159 11.85 -4.99 -12.56
CA LEU A 159 11.18 -6.24 -12.19
C LEU A 159 10.54 -6.91 -13.41
N MET A 160 9.81 -6.16 -14.23
CA MET A 160 9.19 -6.66 -15.47
C MET A 160 10.24 -7.30 -16.38
N SER A 161 11.45 -6.72 -16.47
CA SER A 161 12.54 -7.25 -17.30
C SER A 161 13.03 -8.62 -16.86
N ARG A 162 12.81 -9.02 -15.60
CA ARG A 162 13.20 -10.34 -15.07
C ARG A 162 12.33 -11.49 -15.59
N ALA A 163 11.12 -11.19 -16.07
CA ALA A 163 10.17 -12.17 -16.57
C ALA A 163 9.65 -11.79 -17.99
N GLY A 164 10.54 -11.35 -18.87
CA GLY A 164 10.17 -11.02 -20.27
C GLY A 164 9.14 -9.92 -20.39
N TYR A 165 9.21 -8.91 -19.54
CA TYR A 165 8.31 -7.76 -19.44
C TYR A 165 6.84 -8.11 -19.13
N ARG A 166 6.62 -9.15 -18.32
CA ARG A 166 5.31 -9.44 -17.77
C ARG A 166 4.81 -8.28 -16.91
N PRO A 167 3.48 -8.00 -16.92
CA PRO A 167 2.92 -6.82 -16.25
C PRO A 167 3.08 -6.88 -14.74
N VAL A 168 3.20 -5.71 -14.12
CA VAL A 168 2.99 -5.51 -12.68
C VAL A 168 1.59 -4.95 -12.49
N ILE A 169 0.76 -5.64 -11.75
CA ILE A 169 -0.56 -5.16 -11.32
C ILE A 169 -0.36 -4.32 -10.07
N GLU A 170 -0.45 -3.00 -10.23
CA GLU A 170 -0.52 -2.10 -9.08
C GLU A 170 -1.86 -2.31 -8.39
N TYR A 171 -1.86 -2.54 -7.07
CA TYR A 171 -3.03 -2.95 -6.33
C TYR A 171 -3.17 -2.13 -5.06
N CYS A 172 -4.18 -1.28 -4.99
CA CYS A 172 -4.45 -0.43 -3.82
C CYS A 172 -5.79 -0.76 -3.20
N GLY A 173 -5.76 -1.01 -1.91
CA GLY A 173 -6.92 -1.35 -1.12
C GLY A 173 -6.62 -1.24 0.36
N GLY A 174 -7.37 -1.97 1.16
CA GLY A 174 -7.20 -1.92 2.60
C GLY A 174 -7.95 -3.05 3.30
N THR A 175 -7.64 -3.22 4.56
CA THR A 175 -8.32 -4.20 5.42
C THR A 175 -9.84 -4.01 5.40
N GLU A 176 -10.29 -2.77 5.28
CA GLU A 176 -11.69 -2.37 5.25
C GLU A 176 -12.42 -2.80 3.97
N THR A 177 -11.69 -3.06 2.88
CA THR A 177 -12.25 -3.39 1.57
C THR A 177 -12.12 -4.87 1.22
N GLY A 178 -11.38 -5.63 2.05
CA GLY A 178 -11.11 -7.05 1.79
C GLY A 178 -10.38 -7.35 0.50
N GLY A 179 -9.83 -6.32 -0.13
CA GLY A 179 -9.19 -6.37 -1.43
C GLY A 179 -8.86 -4.99 -1.95
N GLY A 180 -8.73 -4.83 -3.26
CA GLY A 180 -8.48 -3.57 -3.93
C GLY A 180 -9.76 -2.78 -4.21
N TYR A 181 -9.64 -1.44 -4.24
CA TYR A 181 -10.65 -0.55 -4.82
C TYR A 181 -10.19 0.02 -6.17
N ILE A 182 -8.88 0.10 -6.37
CA ILE A 182 -8.23 0.50 -7.62
C ILE A 182 -7.04 -0.42 -7.90
N THR A 183 -6.84 -0.78 -9.16
CA THR A 183 -5.91 -1.85 -9.51
C THR A 183 -5.42 -1.74 -10.96
N GLY A 184 -4.62 -2.72 -11.38
CA GLY A 184 -4.31 -2.99 -12.76
C GLY A 184 -5.20 -4.09 -13.35
N THR A 185 -4.96 -4.41 -14.61
CA THR A 185 -5.54 -5.56 -15.32
C THR A 185 -4.58 -6.02 -16.41
N VAL A 186 -4.56 -7.32 -16.67
CA VAL A 186 -3.78 -7.88 -17.80
C VAL A 186 -4.35 -7.55 -19.18
N LEU A 187 -5.58 -7.00 -19.24
CA LEU A 187 -6.27 -6.62 -20.49
C LEU A 187 -5.87 -5.24 -21.02
N LYS A 188 -5.11 -4.47 -20.24
CA LYS A 188 -4.65 -3.13 -20.57
C LYS A 188 -3.15 -3.02 -20.34
N PRO A 189 -2.38 -2.31 -21.18
CA PRO A 189 -0.96 -2.14 -20.95
C PRO A 189 -0.65 -1.66 -19.53
N GLY A 190 0.19 -2.39 -18.80
CA GLY A 190 0.66 -1.98 -17.49
C GLY A 190 1.62 -0.80 -17.63
N VAL A 191 1.41 0.25 -16.86
CA VAL A 191 2.34 1.37 -16.72
C VAL A 191 2.90 1.33 -15.32
N PRO A 192 4.22 1.14 -15.13
CA PRO A 192 4.82 1.06 -13.81
C PRO A 192 4.43 2.22 -12.90
N GLY A 193 3.98 1.92 -11.69
CA GLY A 193 3.55 2.91 -10.70
C GLY A 193 2.16 3.53 -10.94
N LEU A 194 1.41 3.05 -11.96
CA LEU A 194 0.04 3.53 -12.24
C LEU A 194 -0.99 2.40 -12.18
N PHE A 195 -2.14 2.73 -11.63
CA PHE A 195 -3.32 1.87 -11.72
C PHE A 195 -4.00 2.06 -13.08
N SER A 196 -4.61 1.01 -13.62
CA SER A 196 -5.22 1.05 -14.94
C SER A 196 -6.75 0.95 -14.93
N CYS A 197 -7.36 0.61 -13.80
CA CYS A 197 -8.82 0.55 -13.65
C CYS A 197 -9.27 0.56 -12.18
N PRO A 198 -10.52 0.97 -11.88
CA PRO A 198 -11.19 0.58 -10.65
C PRO A 198 -11.24 -0.93 -10.51
N ALA A 199 -11.22 -1.45 -9.28
CA ALA A 199 -11.47 -2.87 -9.06
C ALA A 199 -12.93 -3.20 -9.42
N LEU A 200 -13.16 -4.34 -10.06
CA LEU A 200 -14.51 -4.73 -10.50
C LEU A 200 -15.46 -4.85 -9.31
N GLY A 201 -16.66 -4.31 -9.47
CA GLY A 201 -17.68 -4.23 -8.43
C GLY A 201 -17.43 -3.12 -7.40
N PHE A 202 -16.43 -2.26 -7.60
CA PHE A 202 -16.13 -1.10 -6.76
C PHE A 202 -16.48 0.20 -7.50
N GLU A 203 -17.40 0.96 -6.92
CA GLU A 203 -17.72 2.31 -7.37
C GLU A 203 -17.15 3.32 -6.36
N TRP A 204 -16.50 4.37 -6.88
CA TRP A 204 -15.96 5.45 -6.08
C TRP A 204 -15.91 6.75 -6.87
N LEU A 205 -15.89 7.87 -6.13
CA LEU A 205 -15.80 9.22 -6.68
C LEU A 205 -14.51 9.88 -6.18
N LEU A 206 -13.96 10.79 -6.99
CA LEU A 206 -12.92 11.72 -6.58
C LEU A 206 -13.57 13.08 -6.31
N LEU A 207 -13.50 13.55 -5.08
CA LEU A 207 -14.07 14.82 -4.70
C LEU A 207 -12.99 15.80 -4.22
N ASN A 208 -13.17 17.09 -4.57
CA ASN A 208 -12.39 18.19 -4.03
C ASN A 208 -12.93 18.59 -2.63
N GLU A 209 -12.30 19.59 -2.02
CA GLU A 209 -12.70 20.09 -0.68
C GLU A 209 -14.12 20.73 -0.65
N ALA A 210 -14.64 21.13 -1.82
CA ALA A 210 -16.00 21.64 -1.96
C ALA A 210 -17.05 20.52 -2.15
N GLY A 211 -16.63 19.25 -2.21
CA GLY A 211 -17.51 18.11 -2.46
C GLY A 211 -17.90 17.93 -3.93
N GLU A 212 -17.19 18.56 -4.85
CA GLU A 212 -17.42 18.47 -6.29
C GLU A 212 -16.52 17.41 -6.93
N GLU A 213 -17.00 16.74 -7.97
CA GLU A 213 -16.20 15.80 -8.72
C GLU A 213 -15.00 16.47 -9.39
N THR A 214 -13.84 15.79 -9.29
CA THR A 214 -12.57 16.31 -9.81
C THR A 214 -11.72 15.17 -10.38
N LYS A 215 -10.69 15.54 -11.16
CA LYS A 215 -9.69 14.57 -11.65
C LYS A 215 -8.57 14.31 -10.64
N ASN A 216 -8.41 15.15 -9.63
CA ASN A 216 -7.45 14.96 -8.54
C ASN A 216 -8.14 15.31 -7.23
N GLY A 217 -8.46 14.30 -6.44
CA GLY A 217 -9.24 14.47 -5.23
C GLY A 217 -9.15 13.30 -4.26
N GLU A 218 -9.88 13.46 -3.17
CA GLU A 218 -10.06 12.42 -2.17
C GLU A 218 -11.02 11.34 -2.68
N VAL A 219 -10.71 10.09 -2.41
CA VAL A 219 -11.54 8.93 -2.74
C VAL A 219 -12.67 8.75 -1.75
N PHE A 220 -13.89 8.69 -2.28
CA PHE A 220 -15.09 8.31 -1.55
C PHE A 220 -15.72 7.09 -2.22
N PHE A 221 -15.97 6.03 -1.46
CA PHE A 221 -16.67 4.85 -1.96
C PHE A 221 -18.18 5.08 -2.01
N VAL A 222 -18.82 4.45 -2.98
CA VAL A 222 -20.29 4.45 -3.14
C VAL A 222 -20.82 3.06 -2.76
N PRO A 223 -21.26 2.84 -1.50
CA PRO A 223 -21.84 1.56 -1.09
C PRO A 223 -23.19 1.28 -1.79
N PRO A 224 -23.59 0.00 -1.92
CA PRO A 224 -22.94 -1.19 -1.37
C PRO A 224 -21.83 -1.75 -2.27
N VAL A 225 -20.81 -2.35 -1.66
CA VAL A 225 -19.70 -3.02 -2.36
C VAL A 225 -19.39 -4.36 -1.67
N ILE A 226 -19.18 -5.42 -2.45
CA ILE A 226 -18.82 -6.75 -1.93
C ILE A 226 -17.46 -6.66 -1.21
N GLY A 227 -17.37 -7.23 -0.01
CA GLY A 227 -16.17 -7.27 0.83
C GLY A 227 -15.90 -5.99 1.61
N LEU A 228 -16.68 -4.92 1.39
CA LEU A 228 -16.56 -3.69 2.14
C LEU A 228 -17.05 -3.88 3.58
N SER A 229 -16.23 -3.57 4.58
CA SER A 229 -16.58 -3.73 5.99
C SER A 229 -17.82 -2.89 6.34
N THR A 230 -18.77 -3.52 7.02
CA THR A 230 -20.03 -2.90 7.46
C THR A 230 -20.05 -2.54 8.95
N ARG A 231 -19.03 -2.98 9.70
CA ARG A 231 -18.90 -2.73 11.13
C ARG A 231 -17.43 -2.71 11.58
N LEU A 232 -17.21 -2.20 12.76
CA LEU A 232 -15.94 -2.27 13.51
C LEU A 232 -16.21 -2.89 14.87
N ILE A 233 -15.23 -3.62 15.44
CA ILE A 233 -15.41 -4.28 16.75
C ILE A 233 -15.27 -3.28 17.90
N ASN A 234 -14.31 -2.36 17.79
CA ASN A 234 -13.88 -1.50 18.89
C ASN A 234 -14.13 0.00 18.64
N ARG A 235 -14.90 0.35 17.60
CA ARG A 235 -15.27 1.73 17.28
C ARG A 235 -16.65 1.77 16.64
N ASN A 236 -17.27 2.94 16.66
CA ASN A 236 -18.48 3.19 15.88
C ASN A 236 -18.12 3.29 14.40
N HIS A 237 -18.66 2.41 13.57
CA HIS A 237 -18.39 2.36 12.15
C HIS A 237 -18.87 3.62 11.40
N HIS A 238 -20.06 4.13 11.78
CA HIS A 238 -20.61 5.36 11.19
C HIS A 238 -19.71 6.55 11.46
N ASP A 239 -19.27 6.72 12.70
CA ASP A 239 -18.44 7.86 13.10
C ASP A 239 -17.07 7.86 12.39
N VAL A 240 -16.55 6.68 12.07
CA VAL A 240 -15.25 6.55 11.39
C VAL A 240 -15.32 6.83 9.90
N TYR A 241 -16.42 6.45 9.23
CA TYR A 241 -16.45 6.43 7.76
C TYR A 241 -17.53 7.31 7.13
N PHE A 242 -18.54 7.75 7.90
CA PHE A 242 -19.70 8.47 7.37
C PHE A 242 -20.00 9.80 8.09
N ALA A 243 -19.41 10.04 9.28
CA ALA A 243 -19.63 11.29 10.00
C ALA A 243 -19.15 12.48 9.16
N ASP A 244 -19.96 13.54 9.15
CA ASP A 244 -19.67 14.80 8.46
C ASP A 244 -19.48 14.67 6.93
N ILE A 245 -19.92 13.56 6.33
CA ILE A 245 -19.86 13.34 4.88
C ILE A 245 -21.20 13.78 4.27
N THR A 246 -21.14 14.77 3.37
CA THR A 246 -22.29 15.17 2.56
C THR A 246 -22.60 14.11 1.50
N PRO A 247 -23.87 13.96 1.10
CA PRO A 247 -24.20 13.11 -0.05
C PRO A 247 -23.42 13.50 -1.31
N GLY A 248 -23.13 12.51 -2.13
CA GLY A 248 -22.46 12.74 -3.41
C GLY A 248 -23.26 13.63 -4.37
N PRO A 249 -22.67 14.07 -5.48
CA PRO A 249 -23.27 14.99 -6.43
C PRO A 249 -24.61 14.52 -7.01
N GLN A 250 -24.88 13.22 -7.01
CA GLN A 250 -26.14 12.62 -7.45
C GLN A 250 -27.01 12.13 -6.28
N GLY A 251 -26.70 12.56 -5.04
CA GLY A 251 -27.43 12.19 -3.83
C GLY A 251 -27.07 10.83 -3.26
N GLN A 252 -26.03 10.16 -3.77
CA GLN A 252 -25.59 8.85 -3.27
C GLN A 252 -24.91 8.96 -1.89
N THR A 253 -25.11 7.92 -1.07
CA THR A 253 -24.37 7.77 0.18
C THR A 253 -22.88 7.57 -0.11
N LEU A 254 -22.04 8.34 0.55
CA LEU A 254 -20.60 8.26 0.40
C LEU A 254 -19.94 7.72 1.68
N ARG A 255 -18.92 6.87 1.49
CA ARG A 255 -18.04 6.41 2.54
C ARG A 255 -16.64 6.95 2.32
N ARG A 256 -16.11 7.70 3.26
CA ARG A 256 -14.77 8.26 3.19
C ARG A 256 -13.71 7.14 3.21
N HIS A 257 -12.82 7.17 2.22
CA HIS A 257 -11.65 6.28 2.18
C HIS A 257 -10.37 7.01 2.59
N GLY A 258 -10.17 8.21 2.10
CA GLY A 258 -9.10 9.11 2.51
C GLY A 258 -7.80 8.97 1.73
N ASP A 259 -7.77 8.22 0.64
CA ASP A 259 -6.66 8.27 -0.32
C ASP A 259 -6.86 9.44 -1.29
N GLN A 260 -5.76 10.03 -1.75
CA GLN A 260 -5.79 11.02 -2.83
C GLN A 260 -5.35 10.36 -4.13
N ILE A 261 -6.21 10.43 -5.15
CA ILE A 261 -5.99 9.85 -6.48
C ILE A 261 -6.11 10.93 -7.53
N GLU A 262 -5.26 10.84 -8.55
CA GLU A 262 -5.31 11.64 -9.76
C GLU A 262 -5.69 10.76 -10.95
N ALA A 263 -6.75 11.14 -11.67
CA ALA A 263 -7.15 10.54 -12.94
C ALA A 263 -6.33 11.14 -14.08
N LEU A 264 -5.58 10.30 -14.78
CA LEU A 264 -4.68 10.65 -15.88
C LEU A 264 -5.33 10.37 -17.25
N PRO A 265 -4.78 10.96 -18.33
CA PRO A 265 -5.18 10.60 -19.70
C PRO A 265 -5.06 9.11 -19.96
N GLY A 266 -5.95 8.58 -20.82
CA GLY A 266 -5.97 7.16 -21.16
C GLY A 266 -6.62 6.28 -20.08
N GLY A 267 -7.24 6.85 -19.05
CA GLY A 267 -7.93 6.12 -17.99
C GLY A 267 -6.96 5.42 -17.03
N TYR A 268 -5.79 6.00 -16.84
CA TYR A 268 -4.86 5.60 -15.77
C TYR A 268 -5.05 6.47 -14.54
N PHE A 269 -4.55 6.00 -13.41
CA PHE A 269 -4.66 6.69 -12.13
C PHE A 269 -3.33 6.64 -11.38
N ARG A 270 -3.05 7.72 -10.65
CA ARG A 270 -1.88 7.84 -9.77
C ARG A 270 -2.34 8.05 -8.34
N ALA A 271 -1.78 7.29 -7.40
CA ALA A 271 -1.98 7.57 -5.98
C ALA A 271 -0.98 8.63 -5.50
N HIS A 272 -1.47 9.55 -4.68
CA HIS A 272 -0.68 10.58 -4.02
C HIS A 272 -0.57 10.34 -2.50
N GLY A 273 -0.94 9.13 -2.04
CA GLY A 273 -0.97 8.77 -0.63
C GLY A 273 -2.28 9.17 0.05
N ARG A 274 -2.24 9.30 1.37
CA ARG A 274 -3.41 9.66 2.20
C ARG A 274 -3.61 11.18 2.21
N VAL A 275 -4.87 11.60 2.20
CA VAL A 275 -5.22 13.03 2.39
C VAL A 275 -4.70 13.54 3.74
N ASP A 276 -4.70 12.68 4.78
CA ASP A 276 -4.17 13.00 6.11
C ASP A 276 -2.64 13.21 6.11
N ASP A 277 -1.93 12.70 5.10
CA ASP A 277 -0.50 12.89 4.87
C ASP A 277 -0.19 14.03 3.89
N ALA A 278 -1.21 14.72 3.38
CA ALA A 278 -1.00 15.92 2.58
C ALA A 278 -0.59 17.09 3.47
N MET A 279 0.32 17.91 2.94
CA MET A 279 0.80 19.12 3.59
C MET A 279 0.25 20.35 2.90
N ASN A 280 0.00 21.41 3.66
CA ASN A 280 -0.28 22.73 3.12
C ASN A 280 0.97 23.61 3.30
N LEU A 281 1.67 23.86 2.22
CA LEU A 281 2.87 24.69 2.19
C LEU A 281 2.56 26.02 1.49
N GLY A 282 2.35 27.06 2.29
CA GLY A 282 2.05 28.39 1.75
C GLY A 282 0.75 28.50 0.94
N GLY A 283 -0.29 27.74 1.33
CA GLY A 283 -1.58 27.70 0.63
C GLY A 283 -1.64 26.67 -0.51
N ILE A 284 -0.55 25.97 -0.80
CA ILE A 284 -0.48 24.94 -1.83
C ILE A 284 -0.47 23.57 -1.15
N LYS A 285 -1.47 22.75 -1.49
CA LYS A 285 -1.55 21.37 -1.01
C LYS A 285 -0.58 20.47 -1.80
N VAL A 286 0.25 19.72 -1.09
CA VAL A 286 1.24 18.80 -1.67
C VAL A 286 1.28 17.51 -0.87
N SER A 287 1.44 16.39 -1.55
CA SER A 287 1.65 15.09 -0.91
C SER A 287 3.06 14.98 -0.34
N CYS A 288 3.17 14.46 0.89
CA CYS A 288 4.46 14.08 1.47
C CYS A 288 5.21 13.12 0.54
N VAL A 289 4.50 12.17 -0.05
CA VAL A 289 5.06 11.13 -0.93
C VAL A 289 5.77 11.74 -2.13
N GLN A 290 5.18 12.74 -2.79
CA GLN A 290 5.81 13.42 -3.94
C GLN A 290 7.15 14.06 -3.58
N ILE A 291 7.23 14.67 -2.40
CA ILE A 291 8.48 15.27 -1.91
C ILE A 291 9.49 14.18 -1.55
N GLU A 292 9.03 13.13 -0.86
CA GLU A 292 9.87 12.02 -0.40
C GLU A 292 10.48 11.24 -1.57
N GLU A 293 9.69 10.90 -2.60
CA GLU A 293 10.16 10.24 -3.82
C GLU A 293 11.26 11.03 -4.54
N LEU A 294 11.07 12.35 -4.64
CA LEU A 294 12.08 13.22 -5.25
C LEU A 294 13.36 13.24 -4.40
N LEU A 295 13.22 13.50 -3.11
CA LEU A 295 14.38 13.74 -2.23
C LEU A 295 15.14 12.47 -1.84
N THR A 296 14.55 11.29 -1.99
CA THR A 296 15.27 10.01 -1.83
C THR A 296 16.40 9.85 -2.87
N GLN A 297 16.34 10.60 -3.97
CA GLN A 297 17.40 10.62 -4.99
C GLN A 297 18.62 11.47 -4.60
N SER A 298 18.58 12.19 -3.46
CA SER A 298 19.70 13.00 -2.99
C SER A 298 20.90 12.14 -2.57
N THR A 299 22.08 12.70 -2.75
CA THR A 299 23.35 11.99 -2.53
C THR A 299 23.50 11.47 -1.09
N GLY A 300 23.76 10.17 -0.95
CA GLY A 300 23.98 9.51 0.35
C GLY A 300 22.73 9.32 1.21
N VAL A 301 21.56 9.62 0.71
CA VAL A 301 20.28 9.42 1.41
C VAL A 301 19.79 7.99 1.20
N ARG A 302 19.35 7.35 2.29
CA ARG A 302 18.73 6.02 2.28
C ARG A 302 17.22 6.10 2.35
N GLU A 303 16.69 6.94 3.26
CA GLU A 303 15.25 7.12 3.46
C GLU A 303 14.96 8.60 3.73
N VAL A 304 13.78 9.05 3.31
CA VAL A 304 13.26 10.40 3.54
C VAL A 304 11.86 10.33 4.12
N ALA A 305 11.56 11.27 5.02
CA ALA A 305 10.20 11.56 5.42
C ALA A 305 9.99 13.07 5.47
N ALA A 306 8.90 13.53 4.86
CA ALA A 306 8.51 14.94 4.84
C ALA A 306 7.32 15.19 5.77
N ILE A 307 7.40 16.28 6.55
CA ILE A 307 6.29 16.76 7.38
C ILE A 307 6.10 18.26 7.23
N ALA A 308 4.87 18.72 7.45
CA ALA A 308 4.61 20.13 7.70
C ALA A 308 4.41 20.36 9.19
N VAL A 309 5.03 21.41 9.71
CA VAL A 309 4.92 21.85 11.09
C VAL A 309 4.39 23.28 11.11
N ALA A 310 3.37 23.53 11.93
CA ALA A 310 2.87 24.90 12.14
C ALA A 310 3.90 25.72 12.93
N PRO A 311 4.26 26.93 12.48
CA PRO A 311 5.15 27.80 13.26
C PRO A 311 4.48 28.28 14.56
N PRO A 312 5.24 28.55 15.63
CA PRO A 312 4.69 28.92 16.95
C PRO A 312 3.79 30.16 16.95
N GLY A 313 3.97 31.05 15.97
CA GLY A 313 3.17 32.28 15.81
C GLY A 313 1.98 32.17 14.86
N GLY A 314 1.66 30.95 14.39
CA GLY A 314 0.71 30.75 13.28
C GLY A 314 1.31 31.12 11.93
N GLY A 315 0.60 30.81 10.85
CA GLY A 315 1.07 31.05 9.47
C GLY A 315 1.17 29.77 8.66
N PRO A 316 1.74 29.82 7.44
CA PRO A 316 1.85 28.68 6.56
C PRO A 316 2.75 27.59 7.15
N GLY A 317 2.38 26.32 6.92
CA GLY A 317 3.16 25.17 7.36
C GLY A 317 4.60 25.23 6.84
N GLN A 318 5.55 24.91 7.72
CA GLN A 318 6.98 24.83 7.42
C GLN A 318 7.34 23.39 7.02
N LEU A 319 8.00 23.22 5.88
CA LEU A 319 8.44 21.92 5.40
C LEU A 319 9.70 21.49 6.15
N VAL A 320 9.59 20.40 6.89
CA VAL A 320 10.73 19.75 7.55
C VAL A 320 10.97 18.38 6.93
N ILE A 321 12.22 18.09 6.60
CA ILE A 321 12.66 16.85 6.01
C ILE A 321 13.47 16.06 7.03
N PHE A 322 13.08 14.83 7.27
CA PHE A 322 13.86 13.83 8.01
C PHE A 322 14.58 12.92 7.04
N VAL A 323 15.85 12.67 7.27
CA VAL A 323 16.68 11.81 6.43
C VAL A 323 17.33 10.72 7.24
N VAL A 324 17.43 9.53 6.66
CA VAL A 324 18.29 8.46 7.12
C VAL A 324 19.43 8.34 6.12
N MET A 325 20.65 8.56 6.57
CA MET A 325 21.83 8.52 5.72
C MET A 325 22.31 7.08 5.48
N GLN A 326 22.92 6.82 4.32
CA GLN A 326 23.60 5.56 4.04
C GLN A 326 24.86 5.42 4.89
N ASN A 327 25.60 6.54 5.07
CA ASN A 327 26.77 6.64 5.93
C ASN A 327 26.64 7.91 6.81
N ARG A 328 26.64 7.74 8.12
CA ARG A 328 26.47 8.82 9.09
C ARG A 328 27.59 9.87 9.06
N ASP A 329 28.79 9.47 8.73
CA ASP A 329 29.95 10.38 8.72
C ASP A 329 29.91 11.41 7.57
N SER A 330 28.94 11.26 6.64
CA SER A 330 28.80 12.14 5.46
C SER A 330 27.71 13.19 5.60
N PHE A 331 27.00 13.29 6.70
CA PHE A 331 25.90 14.24 6.86
C PHE A 331 26.39 15.66 7.14
N ILE A 332 26.17 16.56 6.17
CA ILE A 332 26.29 18.01 6.35
C ILE A 332 24.92 18.62 6.01
N ALA A 333 24.19 19.00 7.06
CA ALA A 333 22.81 19.47 6.93
C ALA A 333 22.63 20.63 5.92
N ALA A 334 23.58 21.56 5.88
CA ALA A 334 23.50 22.73 5.00
C ALA A 334 23.65 22.35 3.52
N ASP A 335 24.61 21.47 3.21
CA ASP A 335 24.87 21.04 1.82
C ASP A 335 23.70 20.20 1.28
N LEU A 336 23.22 19.25 2.09
CA LEU A 336 22.10 18.42 1.74
C LEU A 336 20.81 19.23 1.59
N MET A 337 20.57 20.21 2.46
CA MET A 337 19.45 21.12 2.35
C MET A 337 19.49 21.94 1.06
N GLN A 338 20.67 22.40 0.64
CA GLN A 338 20.83 23.14 -0.60
C GLN A 338 20.55 22.26 -1.82
N GLU A 339 21.08 21.04 -1.85
CA GLU A 339 20.82 20.05 -2.91
C GLU A 339 19.32 19.75 -3.01
N MET A 340 18.68 19.36 -1.90
CA MET A 340 17.26 19.06 -1.83
C MET A 340 16.38 20.25 -2.24
N GLN A 341 16.74 21.47 -1.78
CA GLN A 341 15.99 22.67 -2.16
C GLN A 341 16.07 22.94 -3.67
N GLN A 342 17.20 22.67 -4.29
CA GLN A 342 17.37 22.82 -5.74
C GLN A 342 16.53 21.79 -6.50
N MET A 343 16.49 20.54 -6.03
CA MET A 343 15.64 19.48 -6.61
C MET A 343 14.16 19.87 -6.56
N ILE A 344 13.68 20.31 -5.39
CA ILE A 344 12.28 20.77 -5.22
C ILE A 344 11.96 21.94 -6.17
N ARG A 345 12.85 22.91 -6.30
CA ARG A 345 12.63 24.07 -7.18
C ARG A 345 12.55 23.70 -8.65
N SER A 346 13.38 22.74 -9.09
CA SER A 346 13.48 22.36 -10.49
C SER A 346 12.42 21.35 -10.93
N GLN A 347 11.96 20.47 -10.03
CA GLN A 347 11.16 19.31 -10.40
C GLN A 347 9.74 19.28 -9.78
N LEU A 348 9.49 20.08 -8.74
CA LEU A 348 8.16 20.19 -8.11
C LEU A 348 7.61 21.62 -8.19
N ASN A 349 7.92 22.43 -7.19
CA ASN A 349 7.40 23.81 -7.11
C ASN A 349 8.43 24.74 -6.46
N PRO A 350 8.84 25.85 -7.10
CA PRO A 350 9.81 26.78 -6.53
C PRO A 350 9.32 27.52 -5.28
N LEU A 351 8.04 27.49 -4.99
CA LEU A 351 7.47 28.08 -3.78
C LEU A 351 7.63 27.19 -2.52
N PHE A 352 7.89 25.91 -2.70
CA PHE A 352 8.15 25.02 -1.57
C PHE A 352 9.55 25.27 -1.03
N LYS A 353 9.61 25.76 0.19
CA LYS A 353 10.88 26.02 0.87
C LYS A 353 11.08 25.04 2.01
N ILE A 354 12.21 24.36 2.00
CA ILE A 354 12.65 23.52 3.11
C ILE A 354 13.01 24.45 4.29
N HIS A 355 12.36 24.24 5.42
CA HIS A 355 12.66 24.94 6.66
C HIS A 355 13.82 24.31 7.40
N ALA A 356 13.84 22.96 7.46
CA ALA A 356 14.93 22.22 8.13
C ALA A 356 15.11 20.84 7.51
N VAL A 357 16.34 20.35 7.53
CA VAL A 357 16.70 18.94 7.31
C VAL A 357 17.24 18.39 8.62
N ARG A 358 16.75 17.23 9.04
CA ARG A 358 17.14 16.54 10.27
C ARG A 358 17.57 15.12 9.97
N GLU A 359 18.74 14.74 10.41
CA GLU A 359 19.15 13.35 10.40
C GLU A 359 18.45 12.57 11.53
N ILE A 360 18.02 11.36 11.23
CA ILE A 360 17.48 10.42 12.20
C ILE A 360 18.05 9.03 11.93
N GLU A 361 18.27 8.26 12.97
CA GLU A 361 18.84 6.90 12.86
C GLU A 361 17.92 5.96 12.05
N GLN A 362 16.62 6.05 12.33
CA GLN A 362 15.58 5.31 11.60
C GLN A 362 14.26 6.07 11.68
N LEU A 363 13.48 6.00 10.61
CA LEU A 363 12.15 6.56 10.59
C LEU A 363 11.20 5.76 11.51
N PRO A 364 10.41 6.41 12.37
CA PRO A 364 9.41 5.72 13.17
C PRO A 364 8.35 5.14 12.25
N ARG A 365 8.06 3.85 12.39
CA ARG A 365 7.12 3.12 11.54
C ARG A 365 6.08 2.36 12.36
N THR A 366 4.90 2.18 11.77
CA THR A 366 3.88 1.27 12.30
C THR A 366 4.31 -0.19 12.10
N ALA A 367 3.57 -1.13 12.71
CA ALA A 367 3.79 -2.56 12.47
C ALA A 367 3.61 -2.96 10.98
N SER A 368 2.85 -2.17 10.21
CA SER A 368 2.66 -2.34 8.76
C SER A 368 3.67 -1.53 7.91
N ASN A 369 4.80 -1.15 8.48
CA ASN A 369 5.90 -0.42 7.84
C ASN A 369 5.59 1.02 7.38
N LYS A 370 4.45 1.60 7.71
CA LYS A 370 4.09 2.99 7.35
C LYS A 370 4.80 4.00 8.25
N VAL A 371 5.35 5.07 7.67
CA VAL A 371 5.98 6.17 8.41
C VAL A 371 4.98 6.86 9.33
N MET A 372 5.35 7.00 10.61
CA MET A 372 4.55 7.67 11.64
C MET A 372 4.85 9.18 11.66
N ARG A 373 4.33 9.94 10.69
CA ARG A 373 4.61 11.39 10.55
C ARG A 373 4.18 12.21 11.76
N ARG A 374 3.13 11.78 12.48
CA ARG A 374 2.76 12.41 13.75
C ARG A 374 3.90 12.34 14.76
N LYS A 375 4.51 11.17 14.93
CA LYS A 375 5.65 11.01 15.84
C LYS A 375 6.85 11.85 15.42
N LEU A 376 7.07 12.02 14.11
CA LEU A 376 8.12 12.94 13.60
C LEU A 376 7.80 14.41 13.94
N ARG A 377 6.51 14.81 13.85
CA ARG A 377 6.11 16.17 14.28
C ARG A 377 6.34 16.39 15.78
N ASP A 378 5.94 15.40 16.60
CA ASP A 378 6.12 15.44 18.05
C ASP A 378 7.62 15.54 18.42
N LEU A 379 8.48 14.72 17.77
CA LEU A 379 9.94 14.76 17.94
C LEU A 379 10.52 16.12 17.54
N TYR A 380 10.09 16.69 16.42
CA TYR A 380 10.58 18.01 15.97
C TYR A 380 10.17 19.14 16.90
N GLN A 381 8.98 19.08 17.49
CA GLN A 381 8.45 20.10 18.38
C GLN A 381 9.02 20.01 19.81
N SER A 382 9.44 18.81 20.25
CA SER A 382 10.04 18.62 21.57
C SER A 382 11.53 18.98 21.62
N GLU A 383 12.16 19.32 20.49
CA GLU A 383 13.62 19.50 20.37
C GLU A 383 14.45 18.29 20.87
N GLU A 384 13.85 17.12 20.96
CA GLU A 384 14.51 15.85 21.36
C GLU A 384 15.35 15.20 20.23
N LEU A 385 15.89 16.02 19.32
CA LEU A 385 16.69 15.55 18.17
C LEU A 385 18.11 16.08 18.24
#